data_6fe4e28a42c513ab404f716b100254e0
#
_entry.id   6fe4e28a42c513ab404f716b100254e0
#
_cell.length_a   1.000
_cell.length_b   1.000
_cell.length_c   1.000
_cell.angle_alpha   90.00
_cell.angle_beta   90.00
_cell.angle_gamma   90.00
#
_symmetry.space_group_name_H-M   'P 1'
#
loop_
_entity.id
_entity.type
_entity.pdbx_description
1 polymer ?
#
loop_
_entity_poly.entity_id
_entity_poly.type
_entity_poly.pdbx_seq_one_letter_code
_entity_poly.pdbx_strand_id
1 'polypeptide(L)'
;MFQKILIANRGEIALRVQRACRELGVKAVMVYSEADREAKYIKLADEAVCIGPAASPLSYLNMPAIIAAAEVTDAEAIHPGYGFLSENADFAERVEKSGFQFIGPTADSIRIMGDKVSAKQAMIKAGVPCVPGSEGELPDDPVQIKRIAKSVGYPVIIKAAGGGGGRGMRVVHTEAALINAVAMTKAEAGTAFGNPAVYMEKYLQNPRHIEIQILADKHKNAVYLGERDCSMQRRHQKVIEEAPAPGIPRKLIEKIGERCAAACKKINYRGAGTCEFLYENGEFYCIEMNTRVQVEHPVTEYITGIDIVKTQIMVAAGLKLPFTQRDIQVRGHSIECRVNAEDPFKFIPSPGRITMWHAPGGPGVRVDSHAYTNYYVPPNYDSMIGKIIVHGDTRDQALARMRTALDETLVEGINTNIPLHRELMVDAKFIAGGTNIHYLEEWLAAHKR
;
A
#
# COMPACT_ATOMS: atom_id res chain seq x y z
N MET A 1 10.94 19.38 16.54
CA MET A 1 9.60 18.97 16.06
C MET A 1 9.05 20.10 15.20
N PHE A 2 8.35 19.82 14.12
CA PHE A 2 7.72 20.84 13.28
C PHE A 2 6.63 21.61 14.05
N GLN A 3 6.41 22.87 13.67
CA GLN A 3 5.30 23.68 14.16
C GLN A 3 4.06 23.49 13.28
N LYS A 4 4.28 23.32 11.96
CA LYS A 4 3.20 23.24 10.98
C LYS A 4 3.58 22.31 9.83
N ILE A 5 2.66 21.42 9.46
CA ILE A 5 2.81 20.44 8.38
C ILE A 5 1.68 20.63 7.38
N LEU A 6 2.00 20.71 6.08
CA LEU A 6 1.04 20.61 5.00
C LEU A 6 0.80 19.14 4.64
N ILE A 7 -0.47 18.73 4.54
CA ILE A 7 -0.89 17.38 4.16
C ILE A 7 -1.32 17.40 2.70
N ALA A 8 -0.45 16.85 1.84
CA ALA A 8 -0.63 16.83 0.38
C ALA A 8 -1.40 15.57 -0.06
N ASN A 9 -2.56 15.35 0.52
CA ASN A 9 -3.42 14.21 0.21
C ASN A 9 -4.88 14.51 0.58
N ARG A 10 -5.76 13.55 0.34
CA ARG A 10 -7.20 13.59 0.59
C ARG A 10 -7.70 12.34 1.29
N GLY A 11 -8.99 12.31 1.59
CA GLY A 11 -9.65 11.10 2.07
C GLY A 11 -9.27 10.74 3.51
N GLU A 12 -9.35 9.46 3.82
CA GLU A 12 -9.09 8.96 5.18
C GLU A 12 -7.65 9.17 5.62
N ILE A 13 -6.69 9.08 4.68
CA ILE A 13 -5.27 9.25 5.02
C ILE A 13 -4.96 10.72 5.41
N ALA A 14 -5.61 11.69 4.77
CA ALA A 14 -5.45 13.08 5.15
C ALA A 14 -5.93 13.31 6.60
N LEU A 15 -7.07 12.74 6.97
CA LEU A 15 -7.58 12.78 8.34
C LEU A 15 -6.67 11.99 9.30
N ARG A 16 -6.12 10.86 8.87
CA ARG A 16 -5.18 10.05 9.68
C ARG A 16 -3.90 10.83 10.02
N VAL A 17 -3.31 11.49 9.03
CA VAL A 17 -2.13 12.33 9.25
C VAL A 17 -2.46 13.54 10.14
N GLN A 18 -3.62 14.16 9.93
CA GLN A 18 -4.08 15.28 10.77
C GLN A 18 -4.21 14.87 12.24
N ARG A 19 -4.74 13.67 12.52
CA ARG A 19 -4.82 13.13 13.90
C ARG A 19 -3.42 12.98 14.52
N ALA A 20 -2.46 12.45 13.75
CA ALA A 20 -1.06 12.32 14.21
C ALA A 20 -0.44 13.70 14.50
N CYS A 21 -0.64 14.70 13.64
CA CYS A 21 -0.19 16.06 13.86
C CYS A 21 -0.74 16.64 15.16
N ARG A 22 -2.05 16.52 15.39
CA ARG A 22 -2.70 17.02 16.62
C ARG A 22 -2.15 16.39 17.88
N GLU A 23 -1.95 15.06 17.89
CA GLU A 23 -1.37 14.37 19.04
C GLU A 23 0.10 14.76 19.30
N LEU A 24 0.81 15.21 18.27
CA LEU A 24 2.18 15.74 18.39
C LEU A 24 2.22 17.24 18.71
N GLY A 25 1.08 17.91 18.83
CA GLY A 25 0.99 19.36 19.05
C GLY A 25 1.39 20.17 17.81
N VAL A 26 1.32 19.60 16.61
CA VAL A 26 1.69 20.21 15.33
C VAL A 26 0.43 20.66 14.59
N LYS A 27 0.44 21.90 14.08
CA LYS A 27 -0.65 22.42 13.25
C LYS A 27 -0.69 21.73 11.89
N ALA A 28 -1.89 21.45 11.39
CA ALA A 28 -2.11 20.80 10.10
C ALA A 28 -2.72 21.78 9.10
N VAL A 29 -2.05 21.95 7.96
CA VAL A 29 -2.61 22.62 6.77
C VAL A 29 -3.13 21.55 5.83
N MET A 30 -4.40 21.63 5.46
CA MET A 30 -5.01 20.74 4.47
C MET A 30 -5.06 21.39 3.10
N VAL A 31 -4.59 20.68 2.08
CA VAL A 31 -4.93 21.04 0.70
C VAL A 31 -6.20 20.32 0.27
N TYR A 32 -6.95 20.92 -0.62
CA TYR A 32 -8.15 20.31 -1.19
C TYR A 32 -8.43 20.79 -2.61
N SER A 33 -9.00 19.91 -3.43
CA SER A 33 -9.62 20.31 -4.69
C SER A 33 -11.03 20.85 -4.44
N GLU A 34 -11.60 21.55 -5.42
CA GLU A 34 -12.99 22.05 -5.32
C GLU A 34 -14.00 20.95 -4.97
N ALA A 35 -13.79 19.71 -5.44
CA ALA A 35 -14.66 18.57 -5.15
C ALA A 35 -14.61 18.14 -3.67
N ASP A 36 -13.55 18.42 -2.96
CA ASP A 36 -13.34 18.02 -1.55
C ASP A 36 -13.60 19.17 -0.56
N ARG A 37 -14.12 20.30 -1.01
CA ARG A 37 -14.40 21.49 -0.15
C ARG A 37 -15.18 21.17 1.12
N GLU A 38 -16.14 20.24 1.03
CA GLU A 38 -17.00 19.83 2.15
C GLU A 38 -16.45 18.63 2.94
N ALA A 39 -15.25 18.17 2.63
CA ALA A 39 -14.67 17.01 3.30
C ALA A 39 -14.42 17.28 4.78
N LYS A 40 -14.60 16.25 5.61
CA LYS A 40 -14.49 16.32 7.08
C LYS A 40 -13.12 16.85 7.54
N TYR A 41 -12.04 16.39 6.90
CA TYR A 41 -10.69 16.79 7.25
C TYR A 41 -10.42 18.28 6.97
N ILE A 42 -11.14 18.89 6.02
CA ILE A 42 -11.06 20.33 5.75
C ILE A 42 -11.73 21.13 6.89
N LYS A 43 -12.91 20.68 7.33
CA LYS A 43 -13.64 21.31 8.45
C LYS A 43 -12.89 21.20 9.78
N LEU A 44 -12.01 20.24 9.92
CA LEU A 44 -11.21 19.98 11.12
C LEU A 44 -9.79 20.56 11.03
N ALA A 45 -9.37 21.13 9.91
CA ALA A 45 -8.04 21.67 9.69
C ALA A 45 -7.78 22.93 10.50
N ASP A 46 -6.52 23.17 10.86
CA ASP A 46 -6.10 24.46 11.42
C ASP A 46 -6.10 25.53 10.30
N GLU A 47 -5.65 25.14 9.10
CA GLU A 47 -5.68 25.95 7.89
C GLU A 47 -6.02 25.03 6.69
N ALA A 48 -6.64 25.60 5.65
CA ALA A 48 -6.97 24.85 4.44
C ALA A 48 -6.80 25.72 3.19
N VAL A 49 -6.22 25.13 2.13
CA VAL A 49 -5.94 25.81 0.86
C VAL A 49 -6.53 25.02 -0.30
N CYS A 50 -7.35 25.66 -1.11
CA CYS A 50 -7.82 25.10 -2.37
C CYS A 50 -6.69 25.13 -3.40
N ILE A 51 -6.34 23.95 -3.93
CA ILE A 51 -5.22 23.81 -4.88
C ILE A 51 -5.67 23.62 -6.33
N GLY A 52 -6.95 23.71 -6.61
CA GLY A 52 -7.47 23.66 -7.97
C GLY A 52 -8.77 22.88 -8.12
N PRO A 53 -9.20 22.65 -9.38
CA PRO A 53 -10.44 21.95 -9.70
C PRO A 53 -10.37 20.46 -9.35
N ALA A 54 -11.50 19.76 -9.53
CA ALA A 54 -11.64 18.34 -9.16
C ALA A 54 -10.63 17.39 -9.81
N ALA A 55 -10.21 17.67 -11.05
CA ALA A 55 -9.27 16.79 -11.77
C ALA A 55 -7.91 16.70 -11.06
N SER A 56 -7.47 15.48 -10.74
CA SER A 56 -6.22 15.24 -10.01
C SER A 56 -4.97 15.89 -10.65
N PRO A 57 -4.78 15.89 -11.99
CA PRO A 57 -3.64 16.57 -12.61
C PRO A 57 -3.61 18.08 -12.36
N LEU A 58 -4.76 18.70 -12.09
CA LEU A 58 -4.90 20.13 -11.86
C LEU A 58 -4.93 20.50 -10.36
N SER A 59 -4.88 19.49 -9.47
CA SER A 59 -4.97 19.66 -8.02
C SER A 59 -3.95 18.79 -7.27
N TYR A 60 -4.31 17.58 -6.87
CA TYR A 60 -3.46 16.71 -6.04
C TYR A 60 -2.16 16.21 -6.72
N LEU A 61 -2.05 16.30 -8.05
CA LEU A 61 -0.84 16.04 -8.82
C LEU A 61 -0.14 17.34 -9.29
N ASN A 62 -0.67 18.51 -8.94
CA ASN A 62 -0.10 19.80 -9.29
C ASN A 62 0.95 20.21 -8.26
N MET A 63 2.21 19.81 -8.51
CA MET A 63 3.34 20.09 -7.61
C MET A 63 3.51 21.59 -7.31
N PRO A 64 3.47 22.52 -8.30
CA PRO A 64 3.58 23.95 -8.02
C PRO A 64 2.48 24.47 -7.09
N ALA A 65 1.23 24.05 -7.27
CA ALA A 65 0.12 24.49 -6.42
C ALA A 65 0.29 24.00 -4.97
N ILE A 66 0.77 22.77 -4.77
CA ILE A 66 1.02 22.21 -3.44
C ILE A 66 2.18 22.95 -2.75
N ILE A 67 3.27 23.20 -3.46
CA ILE A 67 4.43 23.93 -2.91
C ILE A 67 4.05 25.38 -2.58
N ALA A 68 3.33 26.08 -3.46
CA ALA A 68 2.82 27.42 -3.19
C ALA A 68 1.89 27.45 -1.96
N ALA A 69 1.04 26.41 -1.78
CA ALA A 69 0.22 26.30 -0.57
C ALA A 69 1.06 26.15 0.70
N ALA A 70 2.19 25.44 0.64
CA ALA A 70 3.13 25.33 1.77
C ALA A 70 3.80 26.68 2.08
N GLU A 71 4.17 27.44 1.04
CA GLU A 71 4.78 28.77 1.20
C GLU A 71 3.83 29.76 1.87
N VAL A 72 2.62 29.90 1.34
CA VAL A 72 1.66 30.92 1.85
C VAL A 72 1.11 30.61 3.23
N THR A 73 1.27 29.38 3.71
CA THR A 73 0.85 28.94 5.05
C THR A 73 2.00 28.80 6.02
N ASP A 74 3.23 29.12 5.64
CA ASP A 74 4.44 28.94 6.45
C ASP A 74 4.58 27.53 7.00
N ALA A 75 4.24 26.50 6.19
CA ALA A 75 4.46 25.10 6.56
C ALA A 75 5.97 24.80 6.54
N GLU A 76 6.43 23.93 7.43
CA GLU A 76 7.86 23.53 7.52
C GLU A 76 8.11 22.19 6.81
N ALA A 77 7.06 21.38 6.66
CA ALA A 77 7.13 20.05 6.06
C ALA A 77 5.86 19.71 5.28
N ILE A 78 6.01 18.76 4.35
CA ILE A 78 4.90 18.25 3.53
C ILE A 78 4.80 16.75 3.73
N HIS A 79 3.62 16.27 4.16
CA HIS A 79 3.30 14.86 4.26
C HIS A 79 2.49 14.41 3.04
N PRO A 80 3.01 13.51 2.20
CA PRO A 80 2.35 13.11 0.97
C PRO A 80 1.26 12.03 1.16
N GLY A 81 1.14 11.42 2.33
CA GLY A 81 0.27 10.27 2.57
C GLY A 81 0.67 9.05 1.73
N TYR A 82 -0.29 8.45 1.02
CA TYR A 82 -0.10 7.41 0.03
C TYR A 82 -0.83 7.74 -1.28
N GLY A 83 -0.44 7.11 -2.40
CA GLY A 83 -0.94 7.46 -3.74
C GLY A 83 -0.47 8.86 -4.17
N PHE A 84 -1.09 9.43 -5.20
CA PHE A 84 -0.73 10.72 -5.77
C PHE A 84 0.79 10.93 -5.93
N LEU A 85 1.37 11.87 -5.18
CA LEU A 85 2.79 12.24 -5.27
C LEU A 85 3.69 11.56 -4.22
N SER A 86 3.15 10.63 -3.42
CA SER A 86 3.89 10.02 -2.31
C SER A 86 5.13 9.22 -2.72
N GLU A 87 5.15 8.67 -3.93
CA GLU A 87 6.27 7.93 -4.51
C GLU A 87 6.87 8.64 -5.74
N ASN A 88 6.66 9.94 -5.83
CA ASN A 88 7.22 10.77 -6.90
C ASN A 88 8.53 11.41 -6.44
N ALA A 89 9.66 10.93 -7.00
CA ALA A 89 10.99 11.41 -6.65
C ALA A 89 11.21 12.89 -6.99
N ASP A 90 10.67 13.35 -8.11
CA ASP A 90 10.79 14.75 -8.53
C ASP A 90 10.03 15.69 -7.60
N PHE A 91 8.88 15.24 -7.08
CA PHE A 91 8.15 15.98 -6.06
C PHE A 91 8.94 16.07 -4.76
N ALA A 92 9.46 14.95 -4.26
CA ALA A 92 10.29 14.95 -3.04
C ALA A 92 11.50 15.88 -3.18
N GLU A 93 12.18 15.83 -4.33
CA GLU A 93 13.33 16.71 -4.61
C GLU A 93 12.93 18.20 -4.68
N ARG A 94 11.81 18.52 -5.35
CA ARG A 94 11.31 19.90 -5.45
C ARG A 94 10.92 20.45 -4.07
N VAL A 95 10.25 19.66 -3.25
CA VAL A 95 9.89 20.02 -1.87
C VAL A 95 11.12 20.40 -1.07
N GLU A 96 12.17 19.56 -1.10
CA GLU A 96 13.42 19.84 -0.36
C GLU A 96 14.20 21.03 -0.94
N LYS A 97 14.25 21.19 -2.26
CA LYS A 97 14.84 22.36 -2.91
C LYS A 97 14.11 23.67 -2.63
N SER A 98 12.82 23.60 -2.34
CA SER A 98 12.01 24.76 -1.94
C SER A 98 12.12 25.10 -0.46
N GLY A 99 12.96 24.38 0.30
CA GLY A 99 13.22 24.65 1.71
C GLY A 99 12.28 23.93 2.69
N PHE A 100 11.41 23.04 2.21
CA PHE A 100 10.51 22.24 3.06
C PHE A 100 11.06 20.85 3.30
N GLN A 101 10.73 20.24 4.44
CA GLN A 101 11.06 18.85 4.69
C GLN A 101 10.01 17.94 4.04
N PHE A 102 10.43 17.04 3.16
CA PHE A 102 9.57 15.95 2.68
C PHE A 102 9.45 14.87 3.76
N ILE A 103 8.22 14.54 4.18
CA ILE A 103 7.96 13.49 5.18
C ILE A 103 7.87 12.15 4.45
N GLY A 104 9.02 11.53 4.28
CA GLY A 104 9.22 10.31 3.53
C GLY A 104 10.70 10.04 3.29
N PRO A 105 11.02 9.06 2.43
CA PRO A 105 12.40 8.76 2.06
C PRO A 105 13.00 9.87 1.17
N THR A 106 14.29 9.76 0.89
CA THR A 106 14.96 10.69 -0.03
C THR A 106 14.49 10.46 -1.47
N ALA A 107 14.59 11.49 -2.31
CA ALA A 107 14.28 11.37 -3.73
C ALA A 107 15.08 10.23 -4.40
N ASP A 108 16.36 10.05 -4.03
CA ASP A 108 17.18 8.96 -4.56
C ASP A 108 16.67 7.58 -4.14
N SER A 109 16.23 7.42 -2.88
CA SER A 109 15.63 6.17 -2.42
C SER A 109 14.34 5.86 -3.19
N ILE A 110 13.52 6.88 -3.46
CA ILE A 110 12.29 6.72 -4.26
C ILE A 110 12.64 6.32 -5.69
N ARG A 111 13.63 6.96 -6.34
CA ARG A 111 14.07 6.61 -7.70
C ARG A 111 14.58 5.17 -7.79
N ILE A 112 15.45 4.76 -6.86
CA ILE A 112 16.02 3.42 -6.84
C ILE A 112 14.91 2.37 -6.66
N MET A 113 14.00 2.58 -5.71
CA MET A 113 12.94 1.62 -5.42
C MET A 113 11.78 1.67 -6.43
N GLY A 114 11.58 2.79 -7.12
CA GLY A 114 10.57 2.95 -8.17
C GLY A 114 10.95 2.31 -9.51
N ASP A 115 12.24 2.08 -9.76
CA ASP A 115 12.71 1.33 -10.91
C ASP A 115 12.84 -0.17 -10.57
N LYS A 116 12.04 -1.02 -11.22
CA LYS A 116 11.93 -2.44 -10.89
C LYS A 116 13.25 -3.20 -10.98
N VAL A 117 14.10 -2.86 -11.94
CA VAL A 117 15.41 -3.51 -12.12
C VAL A 117 16.38 -3.08 -11.04
N SER A 118 16.48 -1.77 -10.81
CA SER A 118 17.34 -1.18 -9.76
C SER A 118 16.93 -1.64 -8.36
N ALA A 119 15.61 -1.66 -8.07
CA ALA A 119 15.07 -2.14 -6.81
C ALA A 119 15.41 -3.62 -6.57
N LYS A 120 15.19 -4.48 -7.57
CA LYS A 120 15.54 -5.91 -7.48
C LYS A 120 17.03 -6.11 -7.24
N GLN A 121 17.90 -5.40 -7.96
CA GLN A 121 19.34 -5.47 -7.77
C GLN A 121 19.77 -4.98 -6.38
N ALA A 122 19.19 -3.88 -5.90
CA ALA A 122 19.46 -3.37 -4.56
C ALA A 122 19.05 -4.36 -3.47
N MET A 123 17.88 -4.98 -3.60
CA MET A 123 17.37 -6.00 -2.68
C MET A 123 18.23 -7.27 -2.69
N ILE A 124 18.62 -7.77 -3.87
CA ILE A 124 19.53 -8.94 -3.98
C ILE A 124 20.88 -8.64 -3.32
N LYS A 125 21.50 -7.48 -3.62
CA LYS A 125 22.77 -7.06 -2.98
C LYS A 125 22.67 -6.93 -1.46
N ALA A 126 21.47 -6.61 -0.96
CA ALA A 126 21.20 -6.54 0.45
C ALA A 126 20.91 -7.90 1.11
N GLY A 127 20.77 -8.97 0.33
CA GLY A 127 20.49 -10.33 0.80
C GLY A 127 19.00 -10.63 0.96
N VAL A 128 18.11 -9.81 0.41
CA VAL A 128 16.67 -10.06 0.36
C VAL A 128 16.37 -10.97 -0.84
N PRO A 129 15.72 -12.13 -0.64
CA PRO A 129 15.40 -13.04 -1.73
C PRO A 129 14.36 -12.42 -2.67
N CYS A 130 14.63 -12.47 -3.96
CA CYS A 130 13.73 -11.99 -5.00
C CYS A 130 13.28 -13.13 -5.91
N VAL A 131 12.21 -12.91 -6.67
CA VAL A 131 11.73 -13.90 -7.65
C VAL A 131 12.86 -14.25 -8.61
N PRO A 132 13.22 -15.54 -8.76
CA PRO A 132 14.21 -15.97 -9.76
C PRO A 132 13.79 -15.53 -11.18
N GLY A 133 14.74 -15.05 -11.97
CA GLY A 133 14.42 -14.55 -13.30
C GLY A 133 15.65 -14.11 -14.08
N SER A 134 15.43 -13.37 -15.17
CA SER A 134 16.50 -12.76 -15.96
C SER A 134 17.23 -11.66 -15.16
N GLU A 135 18.52 -11.50 -15.41
CA GLU A 135 19.34 -10.44 -14.78
C GLU A 135 19.11 -9.04 -15.39
N GLY A 136 17.97 -8.84 -15.98
CA GLY A 136 17.58 -7.61 -16.67
C GLY A 136 16.68 -7.90 -17.86
N GLU A 137 16.75 -7.02 -18.85
CA GLU A 137 15.99 -7.16 -20.08
C GLU A 137 16.37 -8.46 -20.84
N LEU A 138 15.36 -9.12 -21.40
CA LEU A 138 15.58 -10.31 -22.23
C LEU A 138 16.27 -9.90 -23.55
N PRO A 139 17.32 -10.64 -23.95
CA PRO A 139 17.97 -10.44 -25.24
C PRO A 139 17.02 -10.75 -26.40
N ASP A 140 17.43 -10.40 -27.63
CA ASP A 140 16.66 -10.75 -28.83
C ASP A 140 16.95 -12.16 -29.34
N ASP A 141 18.06 -12.76 -28.90
CA ASP A 141 18.46 -14.10 -29.32
C ASP A 141 17.58 -15.19 -28.68
N PRO A 142 16.80 -15.96 -29.50
CA PRO A 142 15.94 -17.01 -29.01
C PRO A 142 16.67 -18.13 -28.22
N VAL A 143 17.94 -18.39 -28.54
CA VAL A 143 18.73 -19.44 -27.85
C VAL A 143 19.05 -18.98 -26.43
N GLN A 144 19.42 -17.72 -26.26
CA GLN A 144 19.68 -17.16 -24.93
C GLN A 144 18.40 -17.08 -24.09
N ILE A 145 17.28 -16.66 -24.70
CA ILE A 145 15.96 -16.60 -24.01
C ILE A 145 15.58 -17.99 -23.49
N LYS A 146 15.70 -19.05 -24.31
CA LYS A 146 15.41 -20.43 -23.89
C LYS A 146 16.34 -20.91 -22.76
N ARG A 147 17.63 -20.54 -22.79
CA ARG A 147 18.57 -20.87 -21.73
C ARG A 147 18.17 -20.22 -20.41
N ILE A 148 17.79 -18.93 -20.43
CA ILE A 148 17.28 -18.22 -19.26
C ILE A 148 16.05 -18.91 -18.71
N ALA A 149 15.04 -19.20 -19.55
CA ALA A 149 13.81 -19.87 -19.13
C ALA A 149 14.08 -21.24 -18.50
N LYS A 150 15.01 -22.00 -19.05
CA LYS A 150 15.42 -23.30 -18.50
C LYS A 150 16.10 -23.19 -17.14
N SER A 151 16.91 -22.15 -16.92
CA SER A 151 17.55 -21.89 -15.63
C SER A 151 16.56 -21.43 -14.56
N VAL A 152 15.55 -20.64 -14.95
CA VAL A 152 14.45 -20.17 -14.06
C VAL A 152 13.49 -21.32 -13.73
N GLY A 153 13.24 -22.21 -14.69
CA GLY A 153 12.30 -23.32 -14.59
C GLY A 153 10.84 -22.93 -14.85
N TYR A 154 10.18 -23.69 -15.74
CA TYR A 154 8.76 -23.46 -16.07
C TYR A 154 7.82 -23.79 -14.91
N PRO A 155 6.65 -23.14 -14.82
CA PRO A 155 6.21 -22.04 -15.67
C PRO A 155 6.97 -20.74 -15.39
N VAL A 156 7.12 -19.90 -16.44
CA VAL A 156 7.71 -18.57 -16.33
C VAL A 156 6.69 -17.50 -16.71
N ILE A 157 6.91 -16.28 -16.25
CA ILE A 157 6.11 -15.11 -16.65
C ILE A 157 7.01 -14.08 -17.34
N ILE A 158 6.58 -13.58 -18.47
CA ILE A 158 7.21 -12.49 -19.19
C ILE A 158 6.51 -11.20 -18.80
N LYS A 159 7.27 -10.17 -18.42
CA LYS A 159 6.75 -8.89 -17.93
C LYS A 159 7.38 -7.72 -18.67
N ALA A 160 6.56 -6.74 -19.04
CA ALA A 160 7.05 -5.46 -19.58
C ALA A 160 7.77 -4.66 -18.49
N ALA A 161 8.93 -4.10 -18.79
CA ALA A 161 9.71 -3.29 -17.83
C ALA A 161 8.96 -2.02 -17.41
N GLY A 162 8.24 -1.38 -18.32
CA GLY A 162 7.37 -0.23 -18.04
C GLY A 162 5.95 -0.58 -17.61
N GLY A 163 5.60 -1.87 -17.50
CA GLY A 163 4.25 -2.34 -17.18
C GLY A 163 3.90 -2.26 -15.69
N GLY A 164 2.61 -2.13 -15.40
CA GLY A 164 2.07 -2.12 -14.05
C GLY A 164 0.59 -2.56 -14.04
N GLY A 165 0.05 -2.85 -12.84
CA GLY A 165 -1.35 -3.20 -12.68
C GLY A 165 -1.83 -4.44 -13.44
N GLY A 166 -0.93 -5.43 -13.69
CA GLY A 166 -1.28 -6.66 -14.40
C GLY A 166 -1.28 -6.57 -15.93
N ARG A 167 -0.90 -5.42 -16.51
CA ARG A 167 -0.81 -5.21 -17.97
C ARG A 167 0.61 -5.49 -18.46
N GLY A 168 0.73 -6.01 -19.68
CA GLY A 168 2.04 -6.36 -20.26
C GLY A 168 2.69 -7.57 -19.59
N MET A 169 1.88 -8.56 -19.19
CA MET A 169 2.36 -9.81 -18.58
C MET A 169 1.79 -11.03 -19.30
N ARG A 170 2.61 -12.08 -19.45
CA ARG A 170 2.21 -13.33 -20.10
C ARG A 170 2.87 -14.54 -19.46
N VAL A 171 2.03 -15.47 -18.99
CA VAL A 171 2.51 -16.74 -18.42
C VAL A 171 2.82 -17.74 -19.53
N VAL A 172 3.93 -18.46 -19.38
CA VAL A 172 4.43 -19.45 -20.34
C VAL A 172 4.70 -20.75 -19.60
N HIS A 173 3.95 -21.79 -19.98
CA HIS A 173 4.05 -23.10 -19.34
C HIS A 173 5.06 -24.04 -20.01
N THR A 174 5.36 -23.81 -21.29
CA THR A 174 6.22 -24.72 -22.09
C THR A 174 7.23 -23.95 -22.94
N GLU A 175 8.35 -24.56 -23.26
CA GLU A 175 9.38 -23.97 -24.14
C GLU A 175 8.82 -23.63 -25.54
N ALA A 176 7.91 -24.46 -26.08
CA ALA A 176 7.34 -24.25 -27.39
C ALA A 176 6.61 -22.89 -27.53
N ALA A 177 5.94 -22.44 -26.47
CA ALA A 177 5.20 -21.18 -26.46
C ALA A 177 6.07 -19.94 -26.18
N LEU A 178 7.33 -20.13 -25.71
CA LEU A 178 8.14 -19.08 -25.11
C LEU A 178 8.44 -17.93 -26.07
N ILE A 179 9.00 -18.22 -27.22
CA ILE A 179 9.49 -17.17 -28.15
C ILE A 179 8.34 -16.32 -28.68
N ASN A 180 7.21 -16.96 -29.01
CA ASN A 180 6.02 -16.24 -29.44
C ASN A 180 5.46 -15.34 -28.29
N ALA A 181 5.43 -15.86 -27.07
CA ALA A 181 5.00 -15.08 -25.91
C ALA A 181 5.90 -13.86 -25.66
N VAL A 182 7.22 -14.00 -25.78
CA VAL A 182 8.16 -12.87 -25.65
C VAL A 182 7.90 -11.83 -26.74
N ALA A 183 7.77 -12.25 -28.02
CA ALA A 183 7.51 -11.33 -29.12
C ALA A 183 6.19 -10.55 -28.95
N MET A 184 5.13 -11.24 -28.56
CA MET A 184 3.82 -10.61 -28.30
C MET A 184 3.90 -9.62 -27.14
N THR A 185 4.59 -9.97 -26.05
CA THR A 185 4.72 -9.09 -24.88
C THR A 185 5.56 -7.86 -25.20
N LYS A 186 6.65 -7.99 -25.99
CA LYS A 186 7.46 -6.87 -26.49
C LYS A 186 6.61 -5.90 -27.32
N ALA A 187 5.81 -6.42 -28.26
CA ALA A 187 4.94 -5.60 -29.12
C ALA A 187 3.88 -4.85 -28.30
N GLU A 188 3.22 -5.54 -27.36
CA GLU A 188 2.26 -4.94 -26.44
C GLU A 188 2.91 -3.86 -25.56
N ALA A 189 4.09 -4.13 -25.02
CA ALA A 189 4.84 -3.19 -24.18
C ALA A 189 5.24 -1.94 -24.95
N GLY A 190 5.72 -2.08 -26.19
CA GLY A 190 6.06 -0.95 -27.07
C GLY A 190 4.86 -0.05 -27.34
N THR A 191 3.69 -0.66 -27.62
CA THR A 191 2.46 0.09 -27.92
C THR A 191 1.86 0.75 -26.68
N ALA A 192 1.82 0.03 -25.56
CA ALA A 192 1.12 0.49 -24.35
C ALA A 192 1.96 1.42 -23.47
N PHE A 193 3.29 1.24 -23.47
CA PHE A 193 4.19 1.94 -22.53
C PHE A 193 5.32 2.71 -23.23
N GLY A 194 5.40 2.65 -24.57
CA GLY A 194 6.50 3.29 -25.35
C GLY A 194 7.88 2.64 -25.14
N ASN A 195 7.95 1.53 -24.40
CA ASN A 195 9.18 0.79 -24.11
C ASN A 195 8.93 -0.71 -24.33
N PRO A 196 9.58 -1.34 -25.35
CA PRO A 196 9.40 -2.77 -25.63
C PRO A 196 10.20 -3.69 -24.71
N ALA A 197 11.00 -3.15 -23.80
CA ALA A 197 11.81 -3.95 -22.89
C ALA A 197 10.95 -4.90 -22.05
N VAL A 198 11.31 -6.18 -22.01
CA VAL A 198 10.67 -7.22 -21.21
C VAL A 198 11.71 -8.01 -20.43
N TYR A 199 11.31 -8.54 -19.28
CA TYR A 199 12.11 -9.44 -18.47
C TYR A 199 11.29 -10.70 -18.13
N MET A 200 11.98 -11.74 -17.66
CA MET A 200 11.39 -13.03 -17.32
C MET A 200 11.55 -13.31 -15.83
N GLU A 201 10.51 -13.89 -15.22
CA GLU A 201 10.56 -14.37 -13.85
C GLU A 201 9.89 -15.75 -13.71
N LYS A 202 10.21 -16.46 -12.64
CA LYS A 202 9.49 -17.65 -12.22
C LYS A 202 8.02 -17.28 -11.98
N TYR A 203 7.10 -18.04 -12.56
CA TYR A 203 5.68 -17.89 -12.25
C TYR A 203 5.33 -18.69 -11.01
N LEU A 204 4.83 -18.00 -10.00
CA LEU A 204 4.30 -18.59 -8.77
C LEU A 204 2.81 -18.87 -8.97
N GLN A 205 2.37 -20.11 -8.69
CA GLN A 205 1.04 -20.56 -9.08
C GLN A 205 -0.02 -20.18 -8.06
N ASN A 206 0.28 -20.34 -6.77
CA ASN A 206 -0.66 -20.10 -5.67
C ASN A 206 -0.02 -19.29 -4.54
N PRO A 207 0.64 -18.17 -4.84
CA PRO A 207 1.34 -17.42 -3.80
C PRO A 207 0.35 -16.67 -2.90
N ARG A 208 0.82 -16.37 -1.69
CA ARG A 208 0.21 -15.38 -0.80
C ARG A 208 0.97 -14.08 -0.95
N HIS A 209 0.26 -12.97 -0.79
CA HIS A 209 0.85 -11.63 -0.74
C HIS A 209 1.16 -11.28 0.71
N ILE A 210 2.43 -11.39 1.07
CA ILE A 210 2.93 -11.09 2.43
C ILE A 210 3.84 -9.87 2.34
N GLU A 211 3.72 -8.95 3.28
CA GLU A 211 4.52 -7.74 3.28
C GLU A 211 5.12 -7.44 4.64
N ILE A 212 6.33 -6.90 4.65
CA ILE A 212 7.09 -6.57 5.87
C ILE A 212 7.12 -5.05 6.04
N GLN A 213 6.56 -4.57 7.16
CA GLN A 213 6.59 -3.14 7.50
C GLN A 213 7.95 -2.73 8.05
N ILE A 214 8.53 -1.68 7.49
CA ILE A 214 9.80 -1.10 7.94
C ILE A 214 9.56 0.32 8.47
N LEU A 215 10.31 0.67 9.51
CA LEU A 215 10.55 2.04 9.93
C LEU A 215 12.06 2.28 10.03
N ALA A 216 12.52 3.40 9.49
CA ALA A 216 13.93 3.75 9.52
C ALA A 216 14.12 5.26 9.77
N ASP A 217 15.23 5.63 10.43
CA ASP A 217 15.60 7.01 10.68
C ASP A 217 16.88 7.43 9.93
N LYS A 218 17.19 8.73 9.95
CA LYS A 218 18.42 9.26 9.34
C LYS A 218 19.69 8.93 10.10
N HIS A 219 19.58 8.28 11.27
CA HIS A 219 20.70 7.89 12.13
C HIS A 219 21.11 6.41 11.91
N LYS A 220 20.71 5.83 10.79
CA LYS A 220 20.99 4.42 10.39
C LYS A 220 20.31 3.37 11.28
N ASN A 221 19.26 3.74 12.02
CA ASN A 221 18.41 2.77 12.68
C ASN A 221 17.30 2.34 11.71
N ALA A 222 17.05 1.05 11.63
CA ALA A 222 15.92 0.49 10.91
C ALA A 222 15.40 -0.74 11.65
N VAL A 223 14.09 -0.86 11.74
CA VAL A 223 13.39 -1.96 12.38
C VAL A 223 12.28 -2.47 11.47
N TYR A 224 11.89 -3.73 11.66
CA TYR A 224 10.68 -4.28 11.07
C TYR A 224 9.60 -4.46 12.14
N LEU A 225 8.35 -4.23 11.77
CA LEU A 225 7.18 -4.26 12.67
C LEU A 225 6.30 -5.50 12.46
N GLY A 226 6.90 -6.60 12.02
CA GLY A 226 6.16 -7.79 11.62
C GLY A 226 5.66 -7.71 10.19
N GLU A 227 4.69 -8.57 9.89
CA GLU A 227 4.15 -8.75 8.55
C GLU A 227 2.64 -8.55 8.52
N ARG A 228 2.14 -8.34 7.29
CA ARG A 228 0.72 -8.37 6.95
C ARG A 228 0.47 -9.40 5.85
N ASP A 229 -0.68 -10.03 5.88
CA ASP A 229 -1.22 -10.83 4.79
C ASP A 229 -2.25 -10.00 4.01
N CYS A 230 -1.95 -9.75 2.74
CA CYS A 230 -2.79 -8.98 1.84
C CYS A 230 -3.28 -9.82 0.65
N SER A 231 -3.40 -11.12 0.83
CA SER A 231 -3.76 -12.08 -0.23
C SER A 231 -5.22 -11.96 -0.64
N MET A 232 -6.10 -11.43 0.22
CA MET A 232 -7.50 -11.19 -0.13
C MET A 232 -7.62 -9.94 -1.00
N GLN A 233 -7.45 -10.14 -2.32
CA GLN A 233 -7.38 -9.08 -3.30
C GLN A 233 -8.11 -9.47 -4.59
N ARG A 234 -8.52 -8.47 -5.36
CA ARG A 234 -9.10 -8.63 -6.69
C ARG A 234 -8.35 -7.75 -7.68
N ARG A 235 -7.85 -8.34 -8.77
CA ARG A 235 -7.06 -7.63 -9.80
C ARG A 235 -5.96 -6.75 -9.18
N HIS A 236 -5.21 -7.31 -8.23
CA HIS A 236 -4.16 -6.64 -7.45
C HIS A 236 -4.64 -5.49 -6.54
N GLN A 237 -5.93 -5.33 -6.34
CA GLN A 237 -6.49 -4.40 -5.35
C GLN A 237 -6.81 -5.18 -4.08
N LYS A 238 -6.14 -4.85 -2.99
CA LYS A 238 -6.34 -5.43 -1.67
C LYS A 238 -7.74 -5.06 -1.15
N VAL A 239 -8.44 -6.00 -0.54
CA VAL A 239 -9.82 -5.85 -0.04
C VAL A 239 -9.90 -6.09 1.45
N ILE A 240 -9.18 -7.10 1.93
CA ILE A 240 -9.03 -7.44 3.35
C ILE A 240 -7.55 -7.68 3.63
N GLU A 241 -7.06 -7.12 4.72
CA GLU A 241 -5.70 -7.32 5.21
C GLU A 241 -5.72 -7.81 6.66
N GLU A 242 -4.76 -8.64 7.03
CA GLU A 242 -4.63 -9.12 8.42
C GLU A 242 -3.17 -9.19 8.87
N ALA A 243 -2.96 -9.08 10.16
CA ALA A 243 -1.66 -9.22 10.79
C ALA A 243 -1.83 -9.88 12.19
N PRO A 244 -0.96 -10.82 12.55
CA PRO A 244 0.07 -11.51 11.76
C PRO A 244 -0.51 -12.39 10.64
N ALA A 245 0.32 -12.77 9.65
CA ALA A 245 -0.09 -13.68 8.58
C ALA A 245 -0.37 -15.09 9.13
N PRO A 246 -1.57 -15.67 8.92
CA PRO A 246 -1.91 -16.98 9.45
C PRO A 246 -1.00 -18.09 8.91
N GLY A 247 -0.55 -19.00 9.78
CA GLY A 247 0.15 -20.22 9.41
C GLY A 247 1.59 -20.03 8.91
N ILE A 248 2.17 -18.84 8.96
CA ILE A 248 3.59 -18.63 8.65
C ILE A 248 4.43 -18.69 9.94
N PRO A 249 5.46 -19.55 9.99
CA PRO A 249 6.32 -19.66 11.17
C PRO A 249 7.01 -18.34 11.53
N ARG A 250 6.95 -17.91 12.79
CA ARG A 250 7.55 -16.66 13.26
C ARG A 250 9.03 -16.53 12.92
N LYS A 251 9.80 -17.61 13.02
CA LYS A 251 11.24 -17.62 12.65
C LYS A 251 11.51 -17.23 11.20
N LEU A 252 10.59 -17.55 10.27
CA LEU A 252 10.72 -17.11 8.88
C LEU A 252 10.48 -15.62 8.76
N ILE A 253 9.49 -15.08 9.48
CA ILE A 253 9.20 -13.64 9.50
C ILE A 253 10.36 -12.86 10.14
N GLU A 254 10.90 -13.33 11.25
CA GLU A 254 12.08 -12.73 11.89
C GLU A 254 13.25 -12.66 10.90
N LYS A 255 13.58 -13.79 10.26
CA LYS A 255 14.67 -13.87 9.29
C LYS A 255 14.50 -12.92 8.10
N ILE A 256 13.29 -12.83 7.52
CA ILE A 256 13.05 -11.94 6.39
C ILE A 256 12.98 -10.48 6.84
N GLY A 257 12.38 -10.19 8.00
CA GLY A 257 12.30 -8.86 8.58
C GLY A 257 13.68 -8.27 8.87
N GLU A 258 14.59 -9.06 9.47
CA GLU A 258 15.99 -8.66 9.71
C GLU A 258 16.71 -8.29 8.41
N ARG A 259 16.52 -9.10 7.34
CA ARG A 259 17.09 -8.82 6.03
C ARG A 259 16.55 -7.53 5.42
N CYS A 260 15.24 -7.29 5.52
CA CYS A 260 14.61 -6.05 5.05
C CYS A 260 15.13 -4.83 5.82
N ALA A 261 15.21 -4.91 7.14
CA ALA A 261 15.77 -3.83 7.97
C ALA A 261 17.25 -3.56 7.64
N ALA A 262 18.06 -4.62 7.44
CA ALA A 262 19.45 -4.49 7.03
C ALA A 262 19.60 -3.88 5.63
N ALA A 263 18.70 -4.23 4.68
CA ALA A 263 18.66 -3.63 3.36
C ALA A 263 18.40 -2.13 3.44
N CYS A 264 17.40 -1.73 4.23
CA CYS A 264 17.07 -0.31 4.43
C CYS A 264 18.24 0.49 5.04
N LYS A 265 19.00 -0.09 5.98
CA LYS A 265 20.22 0.53 6.52
C LYS A 265 21.28 0.75 5.44
N LYS A 266 21.50 -0.23 4.54
CA LYS A 266 22.49 -0.15 3.46
C LYS A 266 22.18 0.95 2.45
N ILE A 267 20.91 1.18 2.13
CA ILE A 267 20.50 2.22 1.19
C ILE A 267 20.19 3.55 1.86
N ASN A 268 20.50 3.71 3.16
CA ASN A 268 20.19 4.91 3.95
C ASN A 268 18.71 5.32 3.88
N TYR A 269 17.82 4.35 3.90
CA TYR A 269 16.37 4.58 3.89
C TYR A 269 15.93 5.33 5.15
N ARG A 270 14.95 6.22 5.01
CA ARG A 270 14.29 6.92 6.13
C ARG A 270 12.77 6.94 5.95
N GLY A 271 12.03 6.97 7.05
CA GLY A 271 10.57 6.98 7.08
C GLY A 271 9.98 5.58 7.11
N ALA A 272 8.70 5.48 6.78
CA ALA A 272 8.00 4.21 6.62
C ALA A 272 8.23 3.63 5.22
N GLY A 273 8.37 2.33 5.15
CA GLY A 273 8.46 1.59 3.90
C GLY A 273 7.93 0.18 4.10
N THR A 274 7.54 -0.46 3.03
CA THR A 274 7.03 -1.82 3.06
C THR A 274 7.66 -2.65 1.95
N CYS A 275 8.30 -3.76 2.34
CA CYS A 275 8.81 -4.75 1.39
C CYS A 275 7.69 -5.75 1.10
N GLU A 276 7.23 -5.84 -0.13
CA GLU A 276 6.19 -6.76 -0.57
C GLU A 276 6.79 -8.05 -1.13
N PHE A 277 6.17 -9.17 -0.77
CA PHE A 277 6.62 -10.52 -1.13
C PHE A 277 5.47 -11.36 -1.67
N LEU A 278 5.80 -12.21 -2.61
CA LEU A 278 5.03 -13.42 -2.87
C LEU A 278 5.60 -14.54 -2.00
N TYR A 279 4.74 -15.21 -1.25
CA TYR A 279 5.11 -16.34 -0.39
C TYR A 279 4.45 -17.61 -0.90
N GLU A 280 5.27 -18.59 -1.23
CA GLU A 280 4.81 -19.91 -1.71
C GLU A 280 5.77 -21.00 -1.23
N ASN A 281 5.23 -22.13 -0.77
CA ASN A 281 6.00 -23.31 -0.36
C ASN A 281 7.11 -23.02 0.69
N GLY A 282 6.87 -22.11 1.62
CA GLY A 282 7.82 -21.76 2.68
C GLY A 282 8.89 -20.73 2.28
N GLU A 283 8.85 -20.23 1.05
CA GLU A 283 9.83 -19.27 0.54
C GLU A 283 9.21 -17.90 0.27
N PHE A 284 9.98 -16.85 0.58
CA PHE A 284 9.63 -15.46 0.29
C PHE A 284 10.34 -14.97 -0.96
N TYR A 285 9.62 -14.28 -1.82
CA TYR A 285 10.13 -13.68 -3.05
C TYR A 285 9.74 -12.21 -3.11
N CYS A 286 10.70 -11.32 -2.88
CA CYS A 286 10.49 -9.88 -2.95
C CYS A 286 10.07 -9.47 -4.37
N ILE A 287 9.02 -8.69 -4.46
CA ILE A 287 8.49 -8.15 -5.72
C ILE A 287 8.70 -6.65 -5.85
N GLU A 288 8.54 -5.90 -4.74
CA GLU A 288 8.75 -4.46 -4.72
C GLU A 288 8.92 -3.92 -3.30
N MET A 289 9.30 -2.66 -3.19
CA MET A 289 9.26 -1.90 -1.94
C MET A 289 8.46 -0.62 -2.14
N ASN A 290 7.39 -0.48 -1.39
CA ASN A 290 6.63 0.77 -1.33
C ASN A 290 7.35 1.75 -0.40
N THR A 291 7.67 2.93 -0.94
CA THR A 291 8.47 3.96 -0.25
C THR A 291 7.60 4.99 0.48
N ARG A 292 6.54 4.54 1.11
CA ARG A 292 5.50 5.34 1.76
C ARG A 292 4.78 4.55 2.84
N VAL A 293 3.91 5.21 3.60
CA VAL A 293 2.89 4.52 4.39
C VAL A 293 1.88 3.83 3.46
N GLN A 294 1.35 2.68 3.85
CA GLN A 294 0.33 1.96 3.10
C GLN A 294 -1.06 2.11 3.74
N VAL A 295 -2.12 1.79 2.97
CA VAL A 295 -3.51 1.82 3.45
C VAL A 295 -3.66 0.96 4.70
N GLU A 296 -3.09 -0.22 4.68
CA GLU A 296 -3.20 -1.30 5.67
C GLU A 296 -2.26 -1.17 6.88
N HIS A 297 -1.59 -0.03 7.05
CA HIS A 297 -0.74 0.21 8.22
C HIS A 297 -1.45 0.02 9.58
N PRO A 298 -2.77 0.25 9.71
CA PRO A 298 -3.46 0.11 10.99
C PRO A 298 -3.41 -1.29 11.60
N VAL A 299 -3.40 -2.36 10.81
CA VAL A 299 -3.31 -3.71 11.38
C VAL A 299 -1.96 -3.94 12.06
N THR A 300 -0.88 -3.38 11.51
CA THR A 300 0.44 -3.40 12.14
C THR A 300 0.48 -2.54 13.40
N GLU A 301 -0.13 -1.36 13.37
CA GLU A 301 -0.24 -0.49 14.55
C GLU A 301 -0.95 -1.20 15.71
N TYR A 302 -2.04 -1.93 15.42
CA TYR A 302 -2.78 -2.66 16.45
C TYR A 302 -1.99 -3.79 17.09
N ILE A 303 -1.24 -4.57 16.31
CA ILE A 303 -0.51 -5.72 16.88
C ILE A 303 0.82 -5.31 17.54
N THR A 304 1.34 -4.13 17.26
CA THR A 304 2.64 -3.65 17.82
C THR A 304 2.50 -2.53 18.83
N GLY A 305 1.37 -1.81 18.82
CA GLY A 305 1.18 -0.60 19.62
C GLY A 305 2.00 0.60 19.15
N ILE A 306 2.61 0.54 17.94
CA ILE A 306 3.45 1.61 17.39
C ILE A 306 2.65 2.41 16.37
N ASP A 307 2.51 3.71 16.58
CA ASP A 307 1.91 4.63 15.62
C ASP A 307 2.90 4.95 14.49
N ILE A 308 2.66 4.38 13.32
CA ILE A 308 3.56 4.48 12.16
C ILE A 308 3.57 5.91 11.63
N VAL A 309 2.43 6.58 11.54
CA VAL A 309 2.33 7.93 10.98
C VAL A 309 2.99 8.96 11.90
N LYS A 310 2.78 8.87 13.22
CA LYS A 310 3.51 9.72 14.19
C LYS A 310 5.02 9.50 14.08
N THR A 311 5.44 8.24 13.98
CA THR A 311 6.86 7.91 13.87
C THR A 311 7.47 8.47 12.57
N GLN A 312 6.73 8.43 11.44
CA GLN A 312 7.18 9.10 10.20
C GLN A 312 7.45 10.59 10.40
N ILE A 313 6.53 11.30 11.06
CA ILE A 313 6.67 12.74 11.33
C ILE A 313 7.87 13.00 12.24
N MET A 314 8.02 12.21 13.30
CA MET A 314 9.15 12.34 14.24
C MET A 314 10.51 12.12 13.55
N VAL A 315 10.61 11.08 12.73
CA VAL A 315 11.82 10.75 11.97
C VAL A 315 12.14 11.85 10.95
N ALA A 316 11.15 12.37 10.25
CA ALA A 316 11.32 13.47 9.31
C ALA A 316 11.81 14.75 10.02
N ALA A 317 11.34 15.01 11.23
CA ALA A 317 11.82 16.10 12.09
C ALA A 317 13.24 15.87 12.62
N GLY A 318 13.85 14.73 12.31
CA GLY A 318 15.24 14.42 12.65
C GLY A 318 15.44 13.65 13.94
N LEU A 319 14.39 13.21 14.58
CA LEU A 319 14.48 12.39 15.78
C LEU A 319 14.92 10.97 15.43
N LYS A 320 15.55 10.29 16.37
CA LYS A 320 15.81 8.85 16.31
C LYS A 320 14.51 8.08 16.53
N LEU A 321 14.45 6.86 16.02
CA LEU A 321 13.40 5.93 16.41
C LEU A 321 13.38 5.77 17.94
N PRO A 322 12.21 5.93 18.59
CA PRO A 322 12.11 5.88 20.05
C PRO A 322 12.16 4.44 20.62
N PHE A 323 12.38 3.45 19.77
CA PHE A 323 12.44 2.02 20.11
C PHE A 323 13.48 1.30 19.24
N THR A 324 13.95 0.17 19.74
CA THR A 324 14.81 -0.78 19.02
C THR A 324 14.02 -2.01 18.59
N GLN A 325 14.61 -2.90 17.79
CA GLN A 325 13.96 -4.16 17.39
C GLN A 325 13.52 -5.02 18.59
N ARG A 326 14.27 -4.97 19.69
CA ARG A 326 13.97 -5.75 20.90
C ARG A 326 12.74 -5.28 21.66
N ASP A 327 12.36 -4.02 21.48
CA ASP A 327 11.20 -3.40 22.14
C ASP A 327 9.89 -3.73 21.41
N ILE A 328 9.97 -4.23 20.16
CA ILE A 328 8.82 -4.51 19.33
C ILE A 328 8.27 -5.89 19.66
N GLN A 329 7.03 -5.92 20.11
CA GLN A 329 6.30 -7.13 20.44
C GLN A 329 5.01 -7.21 19.62
N VAL A 330 4.81 -8.35 18.96
CA VAL A 330 3.56 -8.64 18.26
C VAL A 330 2.58 -9.29 19.23
N ARG A 331 1.39 -8.68 19.39
CA ARG A 331 0.34 -9.12 20.31
C ARG A 331 -1.00 -9.22 19.62
N GLY A 332 -1.67 -10.34 19.81
CA GLY A 332 -3.00 -10.58 19.27
C GLY A 332 -3.02 -10.68 17.75
N HIS A 333 -4.17 -10.36 17.18
CA HIS A 333 -4.43 -10.41 15.75
C HIS A 333 -5.33 -9.25 15.33
N SER A 334 -5.06 -8.65 14.18
CA SER A 334 -5.82 -7.54 13.64
C SER A 334 -6.27 -7.83 12.21
N ILE A 335 -7.48 -7.41 11.86
CA ILE A 335 -8.07 -7.54 10.53
C ILE A 335 -8.56 -6.15 10.11
N GLU A 336 -8.29 -5.77 8.87
CA GLU A 336 -8.81 -4.56 8.23
C GLU A 336 -9.71 -4.95 7.05
N CYS A 337 -10.87 -4.32 6.95
CA CYS A 337 -11.74 -4.36 5.78
C CYS A 337 -11.81 -2.96 5.15
N ARG A 338 -11.43 -2.82 3.88
CA ARG A 338 -11.58 -1.56 3.15
C ARG A 338 -13.04 -1.33 2.79
N VAL A 339 -13.56 -0.17 3.14
CA VAL A 339 -14.93 0.22 2.80
C VAL A 339 -14.92 1.11 1.57
N ASN A 340 -15.38 0.55 0.46
CA ASN A 340 -15.43 1.21 -0.84
C ASN A 340 -16.87 1.55 -1.22
N ALA A 341 -17.07 2.75 -1.79
CA ALA A 341 -18.32 3.19 -2.39
C ALA A 341 -18.47 2.54 -3.77
N GLU A 342 -18.90 1.29 -3.82
CA GLU A 342 -19.04 0.48 -5.03
C GLU A 342 -20.02 -0.67 -4.85
N ASP A 343 -20.52 -1.22 -5.96
CA ASP A 343 -21.28 -2.47 -5.94
C ASP A 343 -20.45 -3.59 -5.33
N PRO A 344 -20.98 -4.33 -4.32
CA PRO A 344 -20.21 -5.31 -3.55
C PRO A 344 -19.64 -6.47 -4.36
N PHE A 345 -20.28 -6.85 -5.46
CA PHE A 345 -19.91 -8.03 -6.25
C PHE A 345 -19.39 -7.68 -7.65
N LYS A 346 -19.87 -6.59 -8.25
CA LYS A 346 -19.47 -6.13 -9.58
C LYS A 346 -18.31 -5.11 -9.50
N PHE A 347 -18.10 -4.48 -8.34
CA PHE A 347 -17.07 -3.47 -8.10
C PHE A 347 -17.24 -2.23 -9.00
N ILE A 348 -18.47 -1.91 -9.36
CA ILE A 348 -18.80 -0.70 -10.09
C ILE A 348 -18.86 0.45 -9.08
N PRO A 349 -18.12 1.55 -9.28
CA PRO A 349 -18.16 2.70 -8.40
C PRO A 349 -19.58 3.24 -8.19
N SER A 350 -19.89 3.62 -6.97
CA SER A 350 -21.19 4.19 -6.56
C SER A 350 -20.98 5.54 -5.87
N PRO A 351 -20.55 6.58 -6.61
CA PRO A 351 -20.46 7.92 -6.07
C PRO A 351 -21.86 8.45 -5.73
N GLY A 352 -21.94 9.40 -4.81
CA GLY A 352 -23.23 9.97 -4.43
C GLY A 352 -23.26 10.46 -2.98
N ARG A 353 -24.43 10.84 -2.54
CA ARG A 353 -24.66 11.38 -1.20
C ARG A 353 -24.93 10.25 -0.22
N ILE A 354 -24.12 10.17 0.84
CA ILE A 354 -24.36 9.30 1.99
C ILE A 354 -25.49 9.93 2.81
N THR A 355 -26.65 9.28 2.85
CA THR A 355 -27.81 9.76 3.62
C THR A 355 -27.74 9.38 5.09
N MET A 356 -27.09 8.25 5.38
CA MET A 356 -26.79 7.78 6.74
C MET A 356 -25.39 7.19 6.79
N TRP A 357 -24.65 7.55 7.84
CA TRP A 357 -23.36 6.95 8.20
C TRP A 357 -23.35 6.63 9.68
N HIS A 358 -23.28 5.35 10.02
CA HIS A 358 -23.03 4.89 11.37
C HIS A 358 -21.79 4.00 11.40
N ALA A 359 -20.76 4.45 12.12
CA ALA A 359 -19.52 3.72 12.30
C ALA A 359 -19.65 2.76 13.49
N PRO A 360 -19.12 1.53 13.40
CA PRO A 360 -19.12 0.58 14.49
C PRO A 360 -18.20 1.03 15.62
N GLY A 361 -18.45 0.51 16.83
CA GLY A 361 -17.68 0.83 18.01
C GLY A 361 -17.33 -0.40 18.86
N GLY A 362 -16.92 -0.13 20.10
CA GLY A 362 -16.60 -1.15 21.09
C GLY A 362 -15.11 -1.46 21.21
N PRO A 363 -14.74 -2.34 22.17
CA PRO A 363 -13.35 -2.67 22.45
C PRO A 363 -12.64 -3.28 21.25
N GLY A 364 -11.47 -2.72 20.89
CA GLY A 364 -10.66 -3.22 19.78
C GLY A 364 -11.28 -2.98 18.40
N VAL A 365 -12.17 -2.00 18.24
CA VAL A 365 -12.72 -1.54 16.97
C VAL A 365 -12.19 -0.13 16.66
N ARG A 366 -11.65 0.06 15.47
CA ARG A 366 -11.17 1.34 14.93
C ARG A 366 -11.77 1.57 13.55
N VAL A 367 -12.18 2.78 13.30
CA VAL A 367 -12.65 3.21 11.97
C VAL A 367 -11.82 4.39 11.51
N ASP A 368 -11.08 4.21 10.42
CA ASP A 368 -10.39 5.28 9.73
C ASP A 368 -11.23 5.68 8.52
N SER A 369 -11.98 6.78 8.64
CA SER A 369 -12.89 7.25 7.60
C SER A 369 -13.07 8.76 7.67
N HIS A 370 -13.16 9.38 6.49
CA HIS A 370 -13.53 10.76 6.32
C HIS A 370 -15.04 10.93 6.03
N ALA A 371 -15.77 9.83 5.84
CA ALA A 371 -17.20 9.84 5.59
C ALA A 371 -18.02 10.31 6.81
N TYR A 372 -19.17 10.89 6.54
CA TYR A 372 -20.17 11.31 7.53
C TYR A 372 -21.55 11.42 6.85
N THR A 373 -22.61 11.48 7.65
CA THR A 373 -23.98 11.69 7.13
C THR A 373 -24.06 13.01 6.35
N ASN A 374 -24.61 12.96 5.15
CA ASN A 374 -24.67 14.04 4.15
C ASN A 374 -23.35 14.31 3.38
N TYR A 375 -22.29 13.55 3.59
CA TYR A 375 -21.10 13.65 2.75
C TYR A 375 -21.41 13.18 1.31
N TYR A 376 -20.91 13.92 0.34
CA TYR A 376 -20.98 13.55 -1.08
C TYR A 376 -19.68 12.89 -1.50
N VAL A 377 -19.73 11.61 -1.88
CA VAL A 377 -18.59 10.86 -2.42
C VAL A 377 -18.37 11.29 -3.87
N PRO A 378 -17.28 12.02 -4.18
CA PRO A 378 -17.04 12.50 -5.53
C PRO A 378 -16.63 11.36 -6.48
N PRO A 379 -17.05 11.40 -7.76
CA PRO A 379 -16.68 10.39 -8.76
C PRO A 379 -15.24 10.52 -9.29
N ASN A 380 -14.53 11.55 -8.89
CA ASN A 380 -13.24 11.95 -9.46
C ASN A 380 -12.05 11.15 -8.89
N TYR A 381 -12.22 10.43 -7.78
CA TYR A 381 -11.16 9.79 -7.02
C TYR A 381 -11.49 8.34 -6.73
N ASP A 382 -10.55 7.65 -6.08
CA ASP A 382 -10.75 6.28 -5.61
C ASP A 382 -12.03 6.14 -4.78
N SER A 383 -12.69 5.00 -4.89
CA SER A 383 -13.97 4.70 -4.23
C SER A 383 -13.87 4.48 -2.72
N MET A 384 -12.67 4.35 -2.17
CA MET A 384 -12.49 4.06 -0.74
C MET A 384 -12.91 5.24 0.14
N ILE A 385 -13.91 5.01 0.98
CA ILE A 385 -14.47 6.00 1.90
C ILE A 385 -14.02 5.77 3.35
N GLY A 386 -13.41 4.66 3.63
CA GLY A 386 -12.88 4.33 4.94
C GLY A 386 -12.44 2.89 5.05
N LYS A 387 -12.06 2.50 6.24
CA LYS A 387 -11.68 1.13 6.61
C LYS A 387 -12.10 0.85 8.04
N ILE A 388 -12.53 -0.38 8.26
CA ILE A 388 -12.87 -0.91 9.58
C ILE A 388 -11.74 -1.82 9.99
N ILE A 389 -11.15 -1.57 11.15
CA ILE A 389 -10.02 -2.32 11.68
C ILE A 389 -10.40 -2.86 13.05
N VAL A 390 -10.15 -4.13 13.26
CA VAL A 390 -10.40 -4.77 14.56
C VAL A 390 -9.14 -5.41 15.10
N HIS A 391 -9.07 -5.56 16.43
CA HIS A 391 -8.00 -6.28 17.11
C HIS A 391 -8.61 -7.25 18.13
N GLY A 392 -8.07 -8.45 18.22
CA GLY A 392 -8.40 -9.46 19.23
C GLY A 392 -7.15 -10.14 19.76
N ASP A 393 -7.23 -10.80 20.91
CA ASP A 393 -6.10 -11.56 21.46
C ASP A 393 -5.77 -12.79 20.59
N THR A 394 -6.75 -13.27 19.85
CA THR A 394 -6.63 -14.37 18.88
C THR A 394 -7.27 -13.98 17.55
N ARG A 395 -6.92 -14.70 16.48
CA ARG A 395 -7.54 -14.51 15.16
C ARG A 395 -9.06 -14.77 15.21
N ASP A 396 -9.51 -15.78 15.93
CA ASP A 396 -10.94 -16.10 16.05
C ASP A 396 -11.70 -14.97 16.72
N GLN A 397 -11.11 -14.34 17.74
CA GLN A 397 -11.68 -13.16 18.38
C GLN A 397 -11.72 -11.95 17.45
N ALA A 398 -10.66 -11.72 16.64
CA ALA A 398 -10.64 -10.67 15.65
C ALA A 398 -11.71 -10.91 14.56
N LEU A 399 -11.87 -12.14 14.07
CA LEU A 399 -12.94 -12.51 13.13
C LEU A 399 -14.33 -12.26 13.72
N ALA A 400 -14.56 -12.64 14.98
CA ALA A 400 -15.84 -12.41 15.66
C ALA A 400 -16.12 -10.91 15.80
N ARG A 401 -15.11 -10.10 16.17
CA ARG A 401 -15.23 -8.63 16.24
C ARG A 401 -15.51 -8.00 14.89
N MET A 402 -14.84 -8.48 13.84
CA MET A 402 -15.09 -7.95 12.49
C MET A 402 -16.52 -8.23 12.02
N ARG A 403 -17.05 -9.43 12.27
CA ARG A 403 -18.46 -9.72 11.97
C ARG A 403 -19.40 -8.75 12.69
N THR A 404 -19.22 -8.56 14.01
CA THR A 404 -20.01 -7.60 14.79
C THR A 404 -19.88 -6.18 14.26
N ALA A 405 -18.66 -5.74 13.96
CA ALA A 405 -18.42 -4.39 13.45
C ALA A 405 -19.06 -4.17 12.06
N LEU A 406 -19.00 -5.15 11.18
CA LEU A 406 -19.64 -5.08 9.86
C LEU A 406 -21.17 -5.07 9.96
N ASP A 407 -21.75 -5.84 10.91
CA ASP A 407 -23.20 -5.87 11.14
C ASP A 407 -23.72 -4.54 11.72
N GLU A 408 -22.92 -3.92 12.58
CA GLU A 408 -23.24 -2.61 13.16
C GLU A 408 -23.06 -1.45 12.16
N THR A 409 -22.22 -1.61 11.13
CA THR A 409 -21.93 -0.55 10.15
C THR A 409 -23.16 -0.30 9.26
N LEU A 410 -23.66 0.94 9.25
CA LEU A 410 -24.76 1.35 8.38
C LEU A 410 -24.29 2.46 7.43
N VAL A 411 -24.44 2.23 6.14
CA VAL A 411 -24.19 3.23 5.09
C VAL A 411 -25.37 3.21 4.12
N GLU A 412 -26.05 4.33 4.01
CA GLU A 412 -27.20 4.49 3.11
C GLU A 412 -26.97 5.60 2.10
N GLY A 413 -27.68 5.55 0.98
CA GLY A 413 -27.63 6.53 -0.11
C GLY A 413 -26.63 6.17 -1.21
N ILE A 414 -25.70 5.25 -0.96
CA ILE A 414 -24.75 4.71 -1.92
C ILE A 414 -24.60 3.19 -1.72
N ASN A 415 -24.07 2.50 -2.72
CA ASN A 415 -23.65 1.10 -2.54
C ASN A 415 -22.24 1.04 -1.93
N THR A 416 -22.00 0.03 -1.09
CA THR A 416 -20.69 -0.26 -0.53
C THR A 416 -20.37 -1.75 -0.63
N ASN A 417 -19.09 -2.10 -0.52
CA ASN A 417 -18.63 -3.48 -0.49
C ASN A 417 -18.81 -4.19 0.88
N ILE A 418 -19.46 -3.57 1.85
CA ILE A 418 -19.75 -4.17 3.17
C ILE A 418 -20.47 -5.52 3.07
N PRO A 419 -21.48 -5.72 2.18
CA PRO A 419 -22.09 -7.03 2.00
C PRO A 419 -21.11 -8.14 1.60
N LEU A 420 -20.12 -7.84 0.74
CA LEU A 420 -19.07 -8.79 0.39
C LEU A 420 -18.22 -9.16 1.62
N HIS A 421 -17.83 -8.19 2.43
CA HIS A 421 -17.06 -8.43 3.64
C HIS A 421 -17.82 -9.33 4.63
N ARG A 422 -19.12 -9.13 4.80
CA ARG A 422 -19.96 -9.99 5.67
C ARG A 422 -19.94 -11.46 5.21
N GLU A 423 -20.01 -11.70 3.91
CA GLU A 423 -19.95 -13.06 3.35
C GLU A 423 -18.54 -13.67 3.52
N LEU A 424 -17.48 -12.90 3.29
CA LEU A 424 -16.10 -13.38 3.46
C LEU A 424 -15.75 -13.69 4.91
N MET A 425 -16.29 -12.95 5.88
CA MET A 425 -16.02 -13.19 7.31
C MET A 425 -16.64 -14.48 7.86
N VAL A 426 -17.53 -15.11 7.12
CA VAL A 426 -18.13 -16.43 7.44
C VAL A 426 -17.68 -17.53 6.47
N ASP A 427 -16.86 -17.20 5.49
CA ASP A 427 -16.32 -18.15 4.53
C ASP A 427 -15.33 -19.11 5.19
N ALA A 428 -15.54 -20.41 5.02
CA ALA A 428 -14.77 -21.45 5.72
C ALA A 428 -13.27 -21.43 5.36
N LYS A 429 -12.91 -21.12 4.11
CA LYS A 429 -11.49 -21.06 3.70
C LYS A 429 -10.82 -19.81 4.22
N PHE A 430 -11.51 -18.67 4.23
CA PHE A 430 -10.98 -17.46 4.84
C PHE A 430 -10.79 -17.63 6.36
N ILE A 431 -11.76 -18.24 7.03
CA ILE A 431 -11.67 -18.57 8.48
C ILE A 431 -10.48 -19.49 8.74
N ALA A 432 -10.25 -20.51 7.92
CA ALA A 432 -9.08 -21.38 8.06
C ALA A 432 -7.74 -20.65 7.89
N GLY A 433 -7.72 -19.54 7.16
CA GLY A 433 -6.54 -18.74 6.89
C GLY A 433 -5.64 -19.29 5.79
N GLY A 434 -4.70 -18.46 5.32
CA GLY A 434 -3.71 -18.87 4.33
C GLY A 434 -4.22 -18.95 2.89
N THR A 435 -5.29 -18.24 2.56
CA THR A 435 -5.79 -18.09 1.18
C THR A 435 -4.74 -17.42 0.29
N ASN A 436 -4.67 -17.81 -0.99
CA ASN A 436 -3.76 -17.23 -1.98
C ASN A 436 -4.36 -16.01 -2.69
N ILE A 437 -3.57 -15.34 -3.53
CA ILE A 437 -3.97 -14.10 -4.22
C ILE A 437 -5.10 -14.28 -5.25
N HIS A 438 -5.42 -15.51 -5.66
CA HIS A 438 -6.48 -15.83 -6.64
C HIS A 438 -7.81 -16.13 -5.96
N TYR A 439 -7.78 -16.37 -4.65
CA TYR A 439 -8.94 -16.91 -3.92
C TYR A 439 -10.20 -16.04 -4.07
N LEU A 440 -10.10 -14.73 -3.93
CA LEU A 440 -11.27 -13.86 -4.02
C LEU A 440 -11.91 -13.90 -5.42
N GLU A 441 -11.11 -13.97 -6.48
CA GLU A 441 -11.64 -14.06 -7.85
C GLU A 441 -12.34 -15.40 -8.10
N GLU A 442 -11.77 -16.49 -7.59
CA GLU A 442 -12.38 -17.82 -7.63
C GLU A 442 -13.70 -17.84 -6.84
N TRP A 443 -13.69 -17.27 -5.65
CA TRP A 443 -14.87 -17.16 -4.80
C TRP A 443 -15.99 -16.35 -5.49
N LEU A 444 -15.68 -15.19 -6.06
CA LEU A 444 -16.62 -14.37 -6.82
C LEU A 444 -17.18 -15.10 -8.05
N ALA A 445 -16.34 -15.89 -8.74
CA ALA A 445 -16.78 -16.68 -9.89
C ALA A 445 -17.75 -17.79 -9.49
N ALA A 446 -17.57 -18.40 -8.31
CA ALA A 446 -18.45 -19.43 -7.76
C ALA A 446 -19.77 -18.85 -7.22
N HIS A 447 -19.80 -17.60 -6.79
CA HIS A 447 -20.96 -16.93 -6.19
C HIS A 447 -21.55 -15.85 -7.12
N LYS A 448 -21.52 -16.05 -8.43
CA LYS A 448 -22.10 -15.11 -9.42
C LYS A 448 -23.57 -14.84 -9.11
N ARG A 449 -23.91 -13.56 -8.91
CA ARG A 449 -25.25 -13.01 -8.72
C ARG A 449 -25.62 -12.05 -9.84
#